data_2669fbac3972d4ee228003d86c01f08f
#
_entry.id   2669fbac3972d4ee228003d86c01f08f
#
_cell.length_a   1.000
_cell.length_b   1.000
_cell.length_c   1.000
_cell.angle_alpha   90.00
_cell.angle_beta   90.00
_cell.angle_gamma   90.00
#
_symmetry.space_group_name_H-M   'P 1'
#
loop_
_entity.id
_entity.type
_entity.pdbx_description
1 polymer ?
#
loop_
_entity_poly.entity_id
_entity_poly.type
_entity_poly.pdbx_seq_one_letter_code
_entity_poly.pdbx_strand_id
1 'polypeptide(L)'
;MSKVIHRRQKARQDLVDIFRYHAREAGLRVSQRFFAQTEATFARLAGMPGIGTPYEHDHPSLSDLRFFPISRFRKYLVFYRSVADGIEVVRVLHGARDIHVILAEEFLIENDADSNEAEKEEE
;
A
#
# COMPACT_ATOMS: atom_id res chain seq x y z
N MET A 1 -19.95 10.72 -5.04
CA MET A 1 -19.44 9.56 -5.81
C MET A 1 -18.40 8.83 -4.97
N SER A 2 -18.40 7.50 -5.10
CA SER A 2 -17.43 6.67 -4.39
C SER A 2 -16.04 6.85 -4.99
N LYS A 3 -15.04 6.96 -4.13
CA LYS A 3 -13.65 6.96 -4.57
C LYS A 3 -13.16 5.54 -4.76
N VAL A 4 -12.27 5.34 -5.72
CA VAL A 4 -11.71 4.02 -6.03
C VAL A 4 -10.44 3.82 -5.22
N ILE A 5 -10.26 2.60 -4.70
CA ILE A 5 -9.05 2.19 -4.00
C ILE A 5 -8.37 1.16 -4.89
N HIS A 6 -7.36 1.61 -5.62
CA HIS A 6 -6.53 0.74 -6.43
C HIS A 6 -5.48 0.10 -5.53
N ARG A 7 -5.22 -1.19 -5.72
CA ARG A 7 -4.25 -1.93 -4.89
C ARG A 7 -3.28 -2.64 -5.82
N ARG A 8 -2.00 -2.31 -5.69
CA ARG A 8 -0.98 -3.03 -6.44
C ARG A 8 -0.91 -4.48 -5.98
N GLN A 9 -0.45 -5.35 -6.85
CA GLN A 9 -0.32 -6.77 -6.55
C GLN A 9 0.51 -7.01 -5.29
N LYS A 10 1.61 -6.30 -5.14
CA LYS A 10 2.47 -6.43 -3.96
C LYS A 10 1.78 -5.96 -2.67
N ALA A 11 0.94 -4.92 -2.76
CA ALA A 11 0.16 -4.48 -1.61
C ALA A 11 -0.85 -5.54 -1.20
N ARG A 12 -1.50 -6.20 -2.16
CA ARG A 12 -2.42 -7.31 -1.88
C ARG A 12 -1.68 -8.46 -1.21
N GLN A 13 -0.49 -8.77 -1.69
CA GLN A 13 0.34 -9.83 -1.11
C GLN A 13 0.76 -9.46 0.31
N ASP A 14 1.15 -8.21 0.56
CA ASP A 14 1.45 -7.73 1.90
C ASP A 14 0.29 -8.01 2.85
N LEU A 15 -0.93 -7.67 2.45
CA LEU A 15 -2.12 -7.86 3.29
C LEU A 15 -2.39 -9.34 3.58
N VAL A 16 -2.23 -10.21 2.58
CA VAL A 16 -2.38 -11.64 2.77
C VAL A 16 -1.36 -12.16 3.79
N ASP A 17 -0.11 -11.75 3.66
CA ASP A 17 0.97 -12.19 4.54
C ASP A 17 0.74 -11.71 5.98
N ILE A 18 0.34 -10.45 6.15
CA ILE A 18 0.06 -9.88 7.46
C ILE A 18 -1.16 -10.56 8.09
N PHE A 19 -2.21 -10.80 7.31
CA PHE A 19 -3.41 -11.50 7.79
C PHE A 19 -3.05 -12.89 8.30
N ARG A 20 -2.26 -13.65 7.53
CA ARG A 20 -1.80 -14.99 7.92
C ARG A 20 -0.94 -14.95 9.17
N TYR A 21 -0.05 -13.97 9.25
CA TYR A 21 0.80 -13.78 10.42
C TYR A 21 -0.03 -13.56 11.69
N HIS A 22 -1.01 -12.66 11.65
CA HIS A 22 -1.86 -12.41 12.82
C HIS A 22 -2.73 -13.61 13.16
N ALA A 23 -3.25 -14.32 12.16
CA ALA A 23 -4.06 -15.51 12.40
C ALA A 23 -3.25 -16.59 13.13
N ARG A 24 -1.98 -16.78 12.74
CA ARG A 24 -1.11 -17.76 13.34
C ARG A 24 -0.63 -17.36 14.74
N GLU A 25 -0.25 -16.08 14.92
CA GLU A 25 0.40 -15.61 16.14
C GLU A 25 -0.60 -15.11 17.20
N ALA A 26 -1.75 -14.60 16.80
CA ALA A 26 -2.69 -13.97 17.71
C ALA A 26 -4.14 -14.43 17.55
N GLY A 27 -4.41 -15.31 16.59
CA GLY A 27 -5.72 -15.88 16.36
C GLY A 27 -6.52 -15.17 15.26
N LEU A 28 -7.52 -15.87 14.76
CA LEU A 28 -8.33 -15.41 13.62
C LEU A 28 -9.06 -14.10 13.92
N ARG A 29 -9.49 -13.91 15.17
CA ARG A 29 -10.22 -12.71 15.57
C ARG A 29 -9.38 -11.44 15.40
N VAL A 30 -8.09 -11.51 15.77
CA VAL A 30 -7.17 -10.38 15.59
C VAL A 30 -6.94 -10.11 14.11
N SER A 31 -6.77 -11.15 13.33
CA SER A 31 -6.59 -11.08 11.88
C SER A 31 -7.80 -10.41 11.21
N GLN A 32 -9.02 -10.79 11.62
CA GLN A 32 -10.25 -10.18 11.10
C GLN A 32 -10.35 -8.69 11.49
N ARG A 33 -9.93 -8.35 12.71
CA ARG A 33 -9.90 -6.96 13.17
C ARG A 33 -8.89 -6.14 12.35
N PHE A 34 -7.74 -6.72 12.07
CA PHE A 34 -6.74 -6.07 11.21
C PHE A 34 -7.32 -5.77 9.84
N PHE A 35 -8.00 -6.75 9.23
CA PHE A 35 -8.64 -6.56 7.93
C PHE A 35 -9.64 -5.41 7.96
N ALA A 36 -10.53 -5.39 8.97
CA ALA A 36 -11.55 -4.35 9.10
C ALA A 36 -10.94 -2.96 9.26
N GLN A 37 -9.89 -2.84 10.08
CA GLN A 37 -9.21 -1.57 10.29
C GLN A 37 -8.44 -1.12 9.06
N THR A 38 -7.89 -2.05 8.31
CA THR A 38 -7.23 -1.76 7.04
C THR A 38 -8.21 -1.19 6.03
N GLU A 39 -9.36 -1.82 5.85
CA GLU A 39 -10.39 -1.35 4.92
C GLU A 39 -10.91 0.03 5.33
N ALA A 40 -11.14 0.26 6.62
CA ALA A 40 -11.57 1.55 7.12
C ALA A 40 -10.51 2.64 6.87
N THR A 41 -9.23 2.31 7.06
CA THR A 41 -8.13 3.23 6.81
C THR A 41 -8.05 3.59 5.33
N PHE A 42 -8.16 2.61 4.45
CA PHE A 42 -8.15 2.84 3.00
C PHE A 42 -9.31 3.76 2.58
N ALA A 43 -10.51 3.53 3.11
CA ALA A 43 -11.67 4.38 2.80
C ALA A 43 -11.45 5.81 3.25
N ARG A 44 -10.84 6.01 4.42
CA ARG A 44 -10.51 7.33 4.93
C ARG A 44 -9.50 8.03 4.03
N LEU A 45 -8.46 7.33 3.60
CA LEU A 45 -7.43 7.87 2.71
C LEU A 45 -8.01 8.20 1.34
N ALA A 46 -8.91 7.38 0.82
CA ALA A 46 -9.56 7.65 -0.46
C ALA A 46 -10.43 8.92 -0.38
N GLY A 47 -11.07 9.16 0.77
CA GLY A 47 -11.87 10.38 0.97
C GLY A 47 -11.04 11.63 1.24
N MET A 48 -9.84 11.47 1.79
CA MET A 48 -8.94 12.59 2.13
C MET A 48 -7.50 12.20 1.82
N PRO A 49 -7.11 12.14 0.54
CA PRO A 49 -5.78 11.63 0.17
C PRO A 49 -4.61 12.41 0.74
N GLY A 50 -4.81 13.67 1.08
CA GLY A 50 -3.75 14.53 1.59
C GLY A 50 -3.42 14.36 3.07
N ILE A 51 -4.14 13.51 3.82
CA ILE A 51 -3.91 13.39 5.26
C ILE A 51 -2.65 12.61 5.63
N GLY A 52 -2.15 11.78 4.71
CA GLY A 52 -0.93 11.04 4.95
C GLY A 52 0.31 11.94 4.94
N THR A 53 1.36 11.47 5.59
CA THR A 53 2.64 12.18 5.62
C THR A 53 3.38 11.96 4.32
N PRO A 54 3.90 13.01 3.67
CA PRO A 54 4.74 12.81 2.48
C PRO A 54 5.95 11.95 2.83
N TYR A 55 6.25 11.00 1.96
CA TYR A 55 7.43 10.14 2.11
C TYR A 55 8.59 10.79 1.37
N GLU A 56 9.60 11.19 2.11
CA GLU A 56 10.76 11.86 1.53
C GLU A 56 11.73 10.82 0.95
N HIS A 57 12.00 10.95 -0.34
CA HIS A 57 12.92 10.09 -1.05
C HIS A 57 13.52 10.87 -2.21
N ASP A 58 14.76 10.57 -2.55
CA ASP A 58 15.47 11.27 -3.63
C ASP A 58 15.00 10.86 -5.02
N HIS A 59 14.31 9.73 -5.14
CA HIS A 59 13.86 9.23 -6.44
C HIS A 59 12.62 9.98 -6.91
N PRO A 60 12.62 10.54 -8.14
CA PRO A 60 11.46 11.32 -8.63
C PRO A 60 10.15 10.56 -8.67
N SER A 61 10.18 9.24 -8.93
CA SER A 61 8.98 8.40 -8.98
C SER A 61 8.29 8.27 -7.64
N LEU A 62 8.94 8.66 -6.54
CA LEU A 62 8.42 8.60 -5.19
C LEU A 62 7.96 9.95 -4.66
N SER A 63 8.00 11.00 -5.50
CA SER A 63 7.77 12.38 -5.06
C SER A 63 6.34 12.63 -4.54
N ASP A 64 5.36 11.86 -5.00
CA ASP A 64 3.96 12.00 -4.60
C ASP A 64 3.51 10.95 -3.59
N LEU A 65 4.44 10.13 -3.11
CA LEU A 65 4.12 9.05 -2.18
C LEU A 65 3.88 9.59 -0.79
N ARG A 66 2.85 9.07 -0.13
CA ARG A 66 2.53 9.38 1.25
C ARG A 66 2.41 8.09 2.05
N PHE A 67 2.50 8.20 3.38
CA PHE A 67 2.25 7.06 4.24
C PHE A 67 1.33 7.44 5.40
N PHE A 68 0.61 6.44 5.91
CA PHE A 68 -0.34 6.64 7.00
C PHE A 68 -0.46 5.33 7.78
N PRO A 69 -0.49 5.39 9.13
CA PRO A 69 -0.59 4.16 9.92
C PRO A 69 -2.00 3.59 9.85
N ILE A 70 -2.10 2.26 9.88
CA ILE A 70 -3.39 1.58 9.97
C ILE A 70 -3.97 1.83 11.36
N SER A 71 -5.22 2.26 11.42
CA SER A 71 -5.92 2.51 12.68
C SER A 71 -5.85 1.27 13.57
N ARG A 72 -5.44 1.45 14.83
CA ARG A 72 -5.28 0.41 15.87
C ARG A 72 -4.15 -0.61 15.61
N PHE A 73 -3.51 -0.54 14.46
CA PHE A 73 -2.34 -1.35 14.11
C PHE A 73 -1.24 -0.43 13.59
N ARG A 74 -0.88 0.55 14.40
CA ARG A 74 -0.06 1.70 13.98
C ARG A 74 1.38 1.36 13.57
N LYS A 75 1.84 0.17 13.89
CA LYS A 75 3.15 -0.31 13.42
C LYS A 75 3.14 -0.66 11.93
N TYR A 76 1.95 -0.82 11.33
CA TYR A 76 1.80 -1.07 9.90
C TYR A 76 1.47 0.22 9.20
N LEU A 77 2.19 0.52 8.12
CA LEU A 77 2.09 1.75 7.37
C LEU A 77 1.57 1.47 5.97
N VAL A 78 0.58 2.24 5.55
CA VAL A 78 0.05 2.20 4.19
C VAL A 78 0.83 3.23 3.38
N PHE A 79 1.53 2.77 2.33
CA PHE A 79 2.19 3.65 1.37
C PHE A 79 1.28 3.78 0.16
N TYR A 80 0.89 5.00 -0.15
CA TYR A 80 -0.13 5.28 -1.16
C TYR A 80 0.13 6.60 -1.86
N ARG A 81 -0.57 6.80 -2.97
CA ARG A 81 -0.57 8.09 -3.65
C ARG A 81 -1.97 8.42 -4.16
N SER A 82 -2.22 9.71 -4.36
CA SER A 82 -3.47 10.18 -4.93
C SER A 82 -3.47 9.92 -6.44
N VAL A 83 -4.60 9.46 -6.95
CA VAL A 83 -4.82 9.28 -8.39
C VAL A 83 -6.13 9.93 -8.77
N ALA A 84 -6.43 10.01 -10.07
CA ALA A 84 -7.56 10.80 -10.57
C ALA A 84 -8.90 10.43 -9.92
N ASP A 85 -9.15 9.16 -9.67
CA ASP A 85 -10.43 8.66 -9.14
C ASP A 85 -10.37 8.17 -7.69
N GLY A 86 -9.25 8.41 -6.99
CA GLY A 86 -9.13 7.96 -5.61
C GLY A 86 -7.68 7.87 -5.17
N ILE A 87 -7.29 6.69 -4.69
CA ILE A 87 -5.91 6.43 -4.27
C ILE A 87 -5.41 5.12 -4.88
N GLU A 88 -4.08 5.02 -4.96
CA GLU A 88 -3.41 3.77 -5.26
C GLU A 88 -2.58 3.36 -4.05
N VAL A 89 -2.90 2.20 -3.47
CA VAL A 89 -2.12 1.62 -2.39
C VAL A 89 -0.93 0.88 -3.00
N VAL A 90 0.28 1.35 -2.69
CA VAL A 90 1.52 0.84 -3.28
C VAL A 90 2.06 -0.32 -2.48
N ARG A 91 2.18 -0.18 -1.16
CA ARG A 91 2.63 -1.24 -0.25
C ARG A 91 2.00 -1.05 1.13
N VAL A 92 1.93 -2.13 1.89
CA VAL A 92 1.57 -2.10 3.31
C VAL A 92 2.70 -2.79 4.07
N LEU A 93 3.44 -2.04 4.88
CA LEU A 93 4.68 -2.52 5.47
C LEU A 93 4.73 -2.25 6.98
N HIS A 94 5.29 -3.21 7.73
CA HIS A 94 5.62 -2.98 9.13
C HIS A 94 6.76 -1.96 9.22
N GLY A 95 6.65 -1.00 10.16
CA GLY A 95 7.62 0.08 10.29
C GLY A 95 9.03 -0.35 10.63
N ALA A 96 9.21 -1.59 11.11
CA ALA A 96 10.54 -2.14 11.42
C ALA A 96 11.28 -2.67 10.19
N ARG A 97 10.60 -2.82 9.05
CA ARG A 97 11.23 -3.30 7.82
C ARG A 97 12.08 -2.22 7.18
N ASP A 98 12.97 -2.64 6.28
CA ASP A 98 13.80 -1.70 5.49
C ASP A 98 12.95 -1.10 4.37
N ILE A 99 12.14 -0.13 4.74
CA ILE A 99 11.12 0.49 3.88
C ILE A 99 11.76 1.14 2.66
N HIS A 100 12.88 1.82 2.84
CA HIS A 100 13.56 2.55 1.78
C HIS A 100 13.96 1.64 0.62
N VAL A 101 14.56 0.49 0.95
CA VAL A 101 14.97 -0.51 -0.04
C VAL A 101 13.75 -1.15 -0.69
N ILE A 102 12.75 -1.51 0.10
CA ILE A 102 11.54 -2.16 -0.43
C ILE A 102 10.81 -1.26 -1.42
N LEU A 103 10.67 0.02 -1.12
CA LEU A 103 10.00 0.96 -2.01
C LEU A 103 10.80 1.21 -3.28
N ALA A 104 12.13 1.29 -3.18
CA ALA A 104 12.98 1.43 -4.36
C ALA A 104 12.80 0.24 -5.30
N GLU A 105 12.78 -0.97 -4.76
CA GLU A 105 12.57 -2.20 -5.55
C GLU A 105 11.18 -2.21 -6.18
N GLU A 106 10.15 -1.78 -5.47
CA GLU A 106 8.77 -1.72 -5.98
C GLU A 106 8.69 -0.84 -7.24
N PHE A 107 9.37 0.29 -7.24
CA PHE A 107 9.33 1.20 -8.39
C PHE A 107 10.16 0.69 -9.55
N LEU A 108 11.23 -0.06 -9.31
CA LEU A 108 11.96 -0.73 -10.37
C LEU A 108 11.10 -1.82 -11.02
N ILE A 109 10.40 -2.61 -10.22
CA ILE A 109 9.48 -3.65 -10.71
C ILE A 109 8.35 -3.02 -11.52
N GLU A 110 7.81 -1.90 -11.07
CA GLU A 110 6.75 -1.17 -11.77
C GLU A 110 7.20 -0.78 -13.18
N ASN A 111 8.41 -0.22 -13.30
CA ASN A 111 8.94 0.17 -14.60
C ASN A 111 9.12 -1.04 -15.53
N ASP A 112 9.60 -2.13 -14.99
CA ASP A 112 9.75 -3.38 -15.76
C ASP A 112 8.38 -3.94 -16.16
N ALA A 113 7.40 -3.90 -15.24
CA ALA A 113 6.05 -4.38 -15.51
C ALA A 113 5.36 -3.55 -16.59
N ASP A 114 5.53 -2.23 -16.57
CA ASP A 114 4.98 -1.34 -17.60
C ASP A 114 5.57 -1.68 -18.97
N SER A 115 6.88 -1.93 -19.03
CA SER A 115 7.54 -2.35 -20.28
C SER A 115 6.99 -3.68 -20.77
N ASN A 116 6.81 -4.63 -19.87
CA ASN A 116 6.27 -5.95 -20.20
C ASN A 116 4.82 -5.88 -20.67
N GLU A 117 4.02 -5.04 -20.06
CA GLU A 117 2.62 -4.85 -20.46
C GLU A 117 2.53 -4.26 -21.85
N ALA A 118 3.39 -3.30 -22.18
CA ALA A 118 3.45 -2.73 -23.52
C ALA A 118 3.81 -3.79 -24.56
N GLU A 119 4.77 -4.65 -24.25
CA GLU A 119 5.15 -5.76 -25.14
C GLU A 119 4.00 -6.74 -25.36
N LYS A 120 3.24 -7.06 -24.29
CA LYS A 120 2.11 -7.97 -24.37
C LYS A 120 0.97 -7.40 -25.20
N GLU A 121 0.74 -6.11 -25.12
CA GLU A 121 -0.32 -5.45 -25.88
C GLU A 121 -0.03 -5.45 -27.39
N GLU A 122 1.24 -5.48 -27.78
CA GLU A 122 1.65 -5.55 -29.18
C GLU A 122 1.50 -6.93 -29.79
N GLU A 123 1.39 -7.96 -28.99
CA GLU A 123 1.16 -9.33 -29.45
C GLU A 123 -0.32 -9.58 -29.77
#